data_ad2b92fd552353484f7b8085258a6821
#
_entry.id   ad2b92fd552353484f7b8085258a6821
#
_cell.length_a   1.000
_cell.length_b   1.000
_cell.length_c   1.000
_cell.angle_alpha   90.00
_cell.angle_beta   90.00
_cell.angle_gamma   90.00
#
_symmetry.space_group_name_H-M   'P 1'
#
loop_
_entity.id
_entity.type
_entity.pdbx_description
1 polymer ?
#
loop_
_entity_poly.entity_id
_entity_poly.type
_entity_poly.pdbx_seq_one_letter_code
_entity_poly.pdbx_strand_id
1 'polypeptide(L)'
;MGGKKRKKSSSSSSSKSSSNKKKFINAVGKLNADKQHDVSIQAKKKQQPQSSTVILKGTNNFRQRLICSLLSGKPVKIEEIRNRDERPGLRPFEANLLRLLDKMTNGTKIEINVTGTTLFFRPGFITGGKIRHDCGTERGIGYYLEALIPLALFAKSPVKATLLGITNDNHDLSVDLIRTALLPGLQKTFNLPTSLQLKIQARGAPPKGGGEVLFTSPIVKQIKPILLVDEGKIKRMRGLAYSTRVSPQTANRMVDSARGLLNHWIPDVYIYTDHYKGEESGKSPGFGLCLVSESTTGVIYSAEEMAIGNQAVLPEALGRKSAELLCEEISNGGCVDTSCQSIYFLLMAISEESVSKIRAGKLSTYSIQFLRHLKDFFAVTFKVKADTDSNTILLSCLGAGLKNFSKKST
;
A
#
# COMPACT_ATOMS: atom_id res chain seq x y z
N MET A 1 -56.03 -2.60 -39.46
CA MET A 1 -56.67 -2.93 -38.16
C MET A 1 -55.64 -3.73 -37.34
N GLY A 2 -55.37 -3.38 -36.10
CA GLY A 2 -54.57 -4.16 -35.19
C GLY A 2 -53.37 -3.40 -34.62
N GLY A 3 -53.63 -2.42 -33.75
CA GLY A 3 -52.58 -1.72 -33.00
C GLY A 3 -51.98 -2.58 -31.91
N LYS A 4 -50.64 -2.62 -31.83
CA LYS A 4 -49.90 -3.18 -30.70
C LYS A 4 -49.40 -2.06 -29.81
N LYS A 5 -49.93 -2.01 -28.58
CA LYS A 5 -49.53 -1.13 -27.49
C LYS A 5 -48.09 -1.43 -27.05
N ARG A 6 -47.21 -0.42 -27.06
CA ARG A 6 -45.94 -0.42 -26.37
C ARG A 6 -46.17 -0.27 -24.86
N LYS A 7 -45.80 -1.27 -24.08
CA LYS A 7 -45.64 -1.15 -22.63
C LYS A 7 -44.26 -0.51 -22.34
N LYS A 8 -44.29 0.65 -21.67
CA LYS A 8 -43.11 1.25 -21.02
C LYS A 8 -42.79 0.43 -19.79
N SER A 9 -41.58 -0.09 -19.70
CA SER A 9 -41.01 -0.59 -18.45
C SER A 9 -40.18 0.54 -17.82
N SER A 10 -40.72 1.13 -16.77
CA SER A 10 -40.05 2.14 -15.97
C SER A 10 -39.44 1.48 -14.74
N SER A 11 -38.16 1.79 -14.51
CA SER A 11 -37.50 1.99 -13.21
C SER A 11 -37.47 0.89 -12.16
N SER A 12 -36.29 0.36 -11.96
CA SER A 12 -35.88 -0.28 -10.68
C SER A 12 -34.48 0.09 -10.21
N SER A 13 -34.00 1.31 -10.50
CA SER A 13 -32.65 1.76 -10.11
C SER A 13 -32.57 2.51 -8.77
N SER A 14 -33.70 2.93 -8.18
CA SER A 14 -33.69 3.71 -6.93
C SER A 14 -33.61 2.89 -5.65
N SER A 15 -33.98 1.59 -5.67
CA SER A 15 -34.01 0.77 -4.45
C SER A 15 -32.63 0.22 -4.01
N LYS A 16 -31.67 0.05 -4.93
CA LYS A 16 -30.33 -0.48 -4.60
C LYS A 16 -29.41 0.54 -3.90
N SER A 17 -29.59 1.84 -4.15
CA SER A 17 -28.77 2.89 -3.53
C SER A 17 -29.13 3.11 -2.06
N SER A 18 -30.39 2.95 -1.71
CA SER A 18 -30.87 3.12 -0.31
C SER A 18 -30.46 1.96 0.58
N SER A 19 -30.42 0.74 0.05
CA SER A 19 -29.97 -0.47 0.76
C SER A 19 -28.48 -0.44 1.10
N ASN A 20 -27.63 0.06 0.20
CA ASN A 20 -26.21 0.19 0.46
C ASN A 20 -25.89 1.32 1.46
N LYS A 21 -26.67 2.40 1.45
CA LYS A 21 -26.54 3.48 2.44
C LYS A 21 -26.90 3.01 3.85
N LYS A 22 -27.95 2.22 4.00
CA LYS A 22 -28.34 1.60 5.28
C LYS A 22 -27.31 0.59 5.78
N LYS A 23 -26.72 -0.23 4.91
CA LYS A 23 -25.63 -1.16 5.29
C LYS A 23 -24.36 -0.43 5.74
N PHE A 24 -24.05 0.71 5.14
CA PHE A 24 -22.89 1.52 5.51
C PHE A 24 -23.09 2.20 6.88
N ILE A 25 -24.25 2.80 7.12
CA ILE A 25 -24.59 3.43 8.41
C ILE A 25 -24.59 2.38 9.53
N ASN A 26 -25.12 1.18 9.29
CA ASN A 26 -25.10 0.08 10.26
C ASN A 26 -23.68 -0.46 10.52
N ALA A 27 -22.78 -0.40 9.52
CA ALA A 27 -21.39 -0.81 9.69
C ALA A 27 -20.57 0.19 10.52
N VAL A 28 -20.87 1.49 10.39
CA VAL A 28 -20.24 2.56 11.20
C VAL A 28 -20.83 2.56 12.62
N GLY A 29 -22.12 2.31 12.78
CA GLY A 29 -22.79 2.17 14.08
C GLY A 29 -22.25 0.99 14.90
N LYS A 30 -21.91 -0.15 14.27
CA LYS A 30 -21.30 -1.29 14.97
C LYS A 30 -19.88 -1.00 15.46
N LEU A 31 -19.08 -0.20 14.76
CA LEU A 31 -17.75 0.23 15.25
C LEU A 31 -17.83 0.99 16.58
N ASN A 32 -18.93 1.68 16.84
CA ASN A 32 -19.14 2.44 18.09
C ASN A 32 -19.87 1.63 19.17
N ALA A 33 -20.65 0.60 18.81
CA ALA A 33 -21.48 -0.17 19.76
C ALA A 33 -20.67 -1.26 20.52
N ASP A 34 -19.68 -1.88 19.88
CA ASP A 34 -18.92 -2.97 20.51
C ASP A 34 -17.91 -2.50 21.59
N LYS A 35 -17.80 -1.19 21.84
CA LYS A 35 -16.86 -0.62 22.84
C LYS A 35 -17.55 -0.13 24.13
N GLN A 36 -18.86 -0.35 24.32
CA GLN A 36 -19.57 0.13 25.53
C GLN A 36 -19.65 -0.88 26.69
N HIS A 37 -19.13 -2.09 26.58
CA HIS A 37 -19.04 -3.02 27.69
C HIS A 37 -17.59 -3.17 28.17
N ASP A 38 -17.20 -2.38 29.11
CA ASP A 38 -16.34 -2.60 30.28
C ASP A 38 -15.76 -1.28 30.77
N VAL A 39 -16.49 -0.63 31.66
CA VAL A 39 -15.90 0.47 32.46
C VAL A 39 -16.38 0.36 33.90
N SER A 40 -15.56 -0.22 34.72
CA SER A 40 -15.48 0.15 36.13
C SER A 40 -14.16 -0.33 36.77
N ILE A 41 -13.07 0.42 36.55
CA ILE A 41 -11.97 0.53 37.54
C ILE A 41 -11.38 1.92 37.38
N GLN A 42 -11.66 2.80 38.33
CA GLN A 42 -11.04 4.12 38.44
C GLN A 42 -9.60 3.96 38.94
N ALA A 43 -8.62 3.97 38.02
CA ALA A 43 -7.23 4.27 38.37
C ALA A 43 -6.91 5.68 37.90
N LYS A 44 -6.47 6.54 38.79
CA LYS A 44 -5.99 7.91 38.53
C LYS A 44 -4.90 7.86 37.43
N LYS A 45 -5.26 8.12 36.19
CA LYS A 45 -4.31 8.25 35.08
C LYS A 45 -3.56 9.56 35.20
N LYS A 46 -2.24 9.52 35.38
CA LYS A 46 -1.33 10.64 35.10
C LYS A 46 -1.66 11.18 33.72
N GLN A 47 -2.08 12.44 33.65
CA GLN A 47 -2.29 13.13 32.36
C GLN A 47 -0.97 13.14 31.59
N GLN A 48 -0.88 12.39 30.52
CA GLN A 48 0.17 12.56 29.52
C GLN A 48 0.00 13.95 28.86
N PRO A 49 1.09 14.65 28.50
CA PRO A 49 1.00 15.92 27.82
C PRO A 49 0.12 15.76 26.57
N GLN A 50 -0.91 16.61 26.44
CA GLN A 50 -1.79 16.60 25.27
C GLN A 50 -0.96 16.88 24.03
N SER A 51 -0.65 15.85 23.24
CA SER A 51 -0.06 16.04 21.92
C SER A 51 -1.04 16.83 21.06
N SER A 52 -0.59 17.91 20.48
CA SER A 52 -1.43 18.76 19.61
C SER A 52 -2.03 17.92 18.48
N THR A 53 -3.35 17.98 18.33
CA THR A 53 -4.05 17.29 17.22
C THR A 53 -3.63 17.89 15.89
N VAL A 54 -3.22 17.06 14.95
CA VAL A 54 -2.91 17.48 13.58
C VAL A 54 -4.21 17.59 12.80
N ILE A 55 -4.51 18.78 12.25
CA ILE A 55 -5.75 19.02 11.48
C ILE A 55 -5.38 19.06 9.99
N LEU A 56 -6.02 18.21 9.20
CA LEU A 56 -5.76 18.07 7.77
C LEU A 56 -7.08 18.10 6.98
N LYS A 57 -7.05 18.63 5.76
CA LYS A 57 -8.23 18.73 4.88
C LYS A 57 -8.15 17.75 3.72
N GLY A 58 -9.33 17.34 3.24
CA GLY A 58 -9.47 16.45 2.10
C GLY A 58 -8.94 15.03 2.34
N THR A 59 -8.91 14.20 1.30
CA THR A 59 -8.58 12.76 1.38
C THR A 59 -7.20 12.39 0.84
N ASN A 60 -6.45 13.35 0.35
CA ASN A 60 -5.13 13.09 -0.19
C ASN A 60 -4.23 12.43 0.87
N ASN A 61 -3.55 11.37 0.48
CA ASN A 61 -2.68 10.60 1.37
C ASN A 61 -3.38 10.08 2.65
N PHE A 62 -4.69 9.74 2.57
CA PHE A 62 -5.50 9.31 3.71
C PHE A 62 -4.82 8.20 4.54
N ARG A 63 -4.38 7.13 3.87
CA ARG A 63 -3.68 6.00 4.48
C ARG A 63 -2.41 6.44 5.21
N GLN A 64 -1.58 7.27 4.58
CA GLN A 64 -0.31 7.74 5.15
C GLN A 64 -0.50 8.63 6.36
N ARG A 65 -1.56 9.44 6.41
CA ARG A 65 -1.91 10.27 7.57
C ARG A 65 -2.21 9.39 8.79
N LEU A 66 -2.92 8.28 8.61
CA LEU A 66 -3.23 7.33 9.67
C LEU A 66 -1.97 6.57 10.14
N ILE A 67 -1.10 6.16 9.21
CA ILE A 67 0.19 5.54 9.52
C ILE A 67 1.05 6.50 10.36
N CYS A 68 1.20 7.75 9.90
CA CYS A 68 1.96 8.77 10.61
C CYS A 68 1.37 9.05 12.00
N SER A 69 0.04 9.10 12.13
CA SER A 69 -0.63 9.27 13.42
C SER A 69 -0.30 8.12 14.39
N LEU A 70 -0.38 6.86 13.93
CA LEU A 70 -0.06 5.69 14.75
C LEU A 70 1.41 5.64 15.18
N LEU A 71 2.34 5.95 14.27
CA LEU A 71 3.78 5.93 14.56
C LEU A 71 4.22 7.11 15.44
N SER A 72 3.66 8.30 15.23
CA SER A 72 4.00 9.49 16.02
C SER A 72 3.25 9.59 17.36
N GLY A 73 2.17 8.84 17.53
CA GLY A 73 1.27 8.96 18.69
C GLY A 73 0.41 10.23 18.70
N LYS A 74 0.45 11.05 17.63
CA LYS A 74 -0.33 12.29 17.53
C LYS A 74 -1.73 12.01 16.98
N PRO A 75 -2.79 12.52 17.63
CA PRO A 75 -4.14 12.47 17.06
C PRO A 75 -4.23 13.25 15.76
N VAL A 76 -5.05 12.79 14.84
CA VAL A 76 -5.32 13.48 13.57
C VAL A 76 -6.82 13.71 13.39
N LYS A 77 -7.18 14.90 12.93
CA LYS A 77 -8.53 15.25 12.49
C LYS A 77 -8.48 15.52 10.99
N ILE A 78 -9.24 14.78 10.21
CA ILE A 78 -9.36 14.98 8.77
C ILE A 78 -10.73 15.55 8.50
N GLU A 79 -10.77 16.72 7.90
CA GLU A 79 -11.97 17.48 7.58
C GLU A 79 -12.19 17.57 6.07
N GLU A 80 -13.39 17.97 5.65
CA GLU A 80 -13.73 18.19 4.24
C GLU A 80 -13.50 16.96 3.36
N ILE A 81 -13.77 15.76 3.90
CA ILE A 81 -13.61 14.50 3.18
C ILE A 81 -14.67 14.46 2.07
N ARG A 82 -14.28 14.72 0.82
CA ARG A 82 -15.16 14.73 -0.36
C ARG A 82 -16.49 15.46 -0.12
N ASN A 83 -16.44 16.60 0.56
CA ASN A 83 -17.64 17.34 0.95
C ASN A 83 -18.42 17.90 -0.26
N ARG A 84 -17.78 18.05 -1.42
CA ARG A 84 -18.36 18.54 -2.68
C ARG A 84 -18.70 17.45 -3.70
N ASP A 85 -18.40 16.19 -3.39
CA ASP A 85 -18.68 15.07 -4.28
C ASP A 85 -20.17 14.71 -4.24
N GLU A 86 -20.68 14.12 -5.29
CA GLU A 86 -22.04 13.54 -5.32
C GLU A 86 -22.26 12.51 -4.21
N ARG A 87 -21.19 11.82 -3.79
CA ARG A 87 -21.17 10.88 -2.67
C ARG A 87 -20.14 11.37 -1.65
N PRO A 88 -20.52 12.28 -0.76
CA PRO A 88 -19.59 12.85 0.21
C PRO A 88 -19.11 11.81 1.26
N GLY A 89 -17.99 12.08 1.89
CA GLY A 89 -17.49 11.30 2.99
C GLY A 89 -16.56 10.15 2.61
N LEU A 90 -16.30 9.29 3.60
CA LEU A 90 -15.40 8.14 3.48
C LEU A 90 -15.93 7.10 2.50
N ARG A 91 -15.00 6.51 1.73
CA ARG A 91 -15.31 5.36 0.87
C ARG A 91 -15.26 4.06 1.68
N PRO A 92 -15.94 2.98 1.21
CA PRO A 92 -15.97 1.71 1.96
C PRO A 92 -14.58 1.11 2.21
N PHE A 93 -13.64 1.24 1.28
CA PHE A 93 -12.27 0.75 1.46
C PHE A 93 -11.48 1.54 2.52
N GLU A 94 -11.75 2.85 2.67
CA GLU A 94 -11.13 3.68 3.73
C GLU A 94 -11.68 3.28 5.12
N ALA A 95 -12.99 3.05 5.22
CA ALA A 95 -13.60 2.53 6.42
C ALA A 95 -13.09 1.11 6.75
N ASN A 96 -12.82 0.30 5.73
CA ASN A 96 -12.25 -1.03 5.89
C ASN A 96 -10.79 -0.98 6.37
N LEU A 97 -10.00 -0.02 5.89
CA LEU A 97 -8.66 0.24 6.43
C LEU A 97 -8.73 0.61 7.93
N LEU A 98 -9.66 1.49 8.34
CA LEU A 98 -9.84 1.83 9.75
C LEU A 98 -10.14 0.60 10.62
N ARG A 99 -10.95 -0.35 10.12
CA ARG A 99 -11.21 -1.64 10.80
C ARG A 99 -9.96 -2.50 10.91
N LEU A 100 -9.11 -2.53 9.89
CA LEU A 100 -7.83 -3.24 9.95
C LEU A 100 -6.92 -2.62 11.02
N LEU A 101 -6.80 -1.29 11.04
CA LEU A 101 -6.00 -0.58 12.04
C LEU A 101 -6.54 -0.78 13.46
N ASP A 102 -7.86 -0.80 13.65
CA ASP A 102 -8.47 -1.09 14.95
C ASP A 102 -8.16 -2.52 15.43
N LYS A 103 -8.17 -3.52 14.54
CA LYS A 103 -7.75 -4.90 14.86
C LYS A 103 -6.29 -5.01 15.26
N MET A 104 -5.43 -4.16 14.70
CA MET A 104 -3.98 -4.18 14.91
C MET A 104 -3.57 -3.39 16.16
N THR A 105 -4.45 -2.57 16.70
CA THR A 105 -4.14 -1.62 17.79
C THR A 105 -5.03 -1.84 19.00
N ASN A 106 -4.59 -1.37 20.15
CA ASN A 106 -5.38 -1.33 21.37
C ASN A 106 -5.51 0.11 21.88
N GLY A 107 -6.76 0.52 22.18
CA GLY A 107 -7.07 1.87 22.69
C GLY A 107 -7.15 2.95 21.63
N THR A 108 -7.21 2.60 20.34
CA THR A 108 -7.49 3.54 19.25
C THR A 108 -8.94 4.04 19.37
N LYS A 109 -9.13 5.36 19.18
CA LYS A 109 -10.46 5.96 19.10
C LYS A 109 -10.69 6.51 17.70
N ILE A 110 -11.82 6.12 17.10
CA ILE A 110 -12.23 6.51 15.75
C ILE A 110 -13.61 7.14 15.86
N GLU A 111 -13.71 8.42 15.55
CA GLU A 111 -14.97 9.16 15.55
C GLU A 111 -15.22 9.69 14.14
N ILE A 112 -16.38 9.38 13.59
CA ILE A 112 -16.79 9.78 12.23
C ILE A 112 -18.13 10.47 12.36
N ASN A 113 -18.29 11.65 11.76
CA ASN A 113 -19.56 12.34 11.72
C ASN A 113 -20.59 11.59 10.85
N VAL A 114 -21.86 11.94 10.98
CA VAL A 114 -22.99 11.26 10.28
C VAL A 114 -22.82 11.23 8.76
N THR A 115 -22.24 12.27 8.18
CA THR A 115 -22.02 12.37 6.72
C THR A 115 -20.72 11.70 6.26
N GLY A 116 -19.86 11.26 7.19
CA GLY A 116 -18.55 10.70 6.88
C GLY A 116 -17.53 11.72 6.37
N THR A 117 -17.86 13.03 6.43
CA THR A 117 -17.00 14.11 5.91
C THR A 117 -15.93 14.57 6.89
N THR A 118 -16.00 14.13 8.14
CA THR A 118 -14.99 14.41 9.16
C THR A 118 -14.64 13.14 9.91
N LEU A 119 -13.35 12.89 10.06
CA LEU A 119 -12.78 11.79 10.83
C LEU A 119 -11.88 12.36 11.92
N PHE A 120 -12.11 11.96 13.17
CA PHE A 120 -11.15 12.12 14.25
C PHE A 120 -10.56 10.75 14.58
N PHE A 121 -9.25 10.66 14.53
CA PHE A 121 -8.50 9.45 14.81
C PHE A 121 -7.47 9.71 15.89
N ARG A 122 -7.65 9.06 17.05
CA ARG A 122 -6.68 9.08 18.15
C ARG A 122 -5.96 7.73 18.18
N PRO A 123 -4.65 7.68 17.95
CA PRO A 123 -3.91 6.44 17.88
C PRO A 123 -3.83 5.74 19.22
N GLY A 124 -3.95 4.42 19.19
CA GLY A 124 -3.68 3.52 20.31
C GLY A 124 -2.29 2.87 20.16
N PHE A 125 -2.03 1.85 20.97
CA PHE A 125 -0.78 1.08 20.90
C PHE A 125 -0.88 -0.01 19.83
N ILE A 126 0.16 -0.17 19.00
CA ILE A 126 0.23 -1.21 17.98
C ILE A 126 0.56 -2.54 18.68
N THR A 127 -0.41 -3.45 18.73
CA THR A 127 -0.28 -4.72 19.45
C THR A 127 0.34 -5.82 18.59
N GLY A 128 0.01 -5.88 17.31
CA GLY A 128 0.42 -6.96 16.40
C GLY A 128 -0.29 -8.28 16.68
N GLY A 129 0.40 -9.41 16.45
CA GLY A 129 -0.13 -10.77 16.65
C GLY A 129 -0.76 -11.36 15.38
N LYS A 130 -1.69 -12.31 15.54
CA LYS A 130 -2.41 -12.95 14.43
C LYS A 130 -3.61 -12.10 14.02
N ILE A 131 -3.69 -11.74 12.74
CA ILE A 131 -4.76 -10.91 12.16
C ILE A 131 -5.34 -11.66 10.96
N ARG A 132 -6.68 -11.75 10.86
CA ARG A 132 -7.37 -12.15 9.63
C ARG A 132 -8.30 -11.02 9.22
N HIS A 133 -8.16 -10.55 7.96
CA HIS A 133 -8.91 -9.41 7.48
C HIS A 133 -9.32 -9.59 6.02
N ASP A 134 -10.59 -9.31 5.75
CA ASP A 134 -11.13 -9.24 4.40
C ASP A 134 -11.03 -7.81 3.89
N CYS A 135 -10.18 -7.61 2.89
CA CYS A 135 -9.94 -6.31 2.25
C CYS A 135 -11.07 -5.88 1.32
N GLY A 136 -12.00 -6.80 1.01
CA GLY A 136 -13.06 -6.54 0.02
C GLY A 136 -12.55 -6.57 -1.40
N THR A 137 -13.29 -5.92 -2.30
CA THR A 137 -13.03 -5.93 -3.76
C THR A 137 -12.99 -4.55 -4.41
N GLU A 138 -12.94 -3.46 -3.61
CA GLU A 138 -12.85 -2.09 -4.13
C GLU A 138 -11.40 -1.63 -4.36
N ARG A 139 -10.46 -2.19 -3.59
CA ARG A 139 -9.01 -1.91 -3.67
C ARG A 139 -8.23 -3.21 -3.50
N GLY A 140 -7.05 -3.24 -4.06
CA GLY A 140 -6.10 -4.35 -3.90
C GLY A 140 -5.63 -4.54 -2.45
N ILE A 141 -5.19 -5.75 -2.14
CA ILE A 141 -4.55 -6.09 -0.86
C ILE A 141 -3.33 -5.19 -0.62
N GLY A 142 -2.67 -4.72 -1.67
CA GLY A 142 -1.54 -3.79 -1.60
C GLY A 142 -1.86 -2.51 -0.85
N TYR A 143 -3.07 -1.96 -1.02
CA TYR A 143 -3.52 -0.78 -0.28
C TYR A 143 -3.39 -0.97 1.24
N TYR A 144 -3.71 -2.15 1.73
CA TYR A 144 -3.66 -2.50 3.16
C TYR A 144 -2.24 -2.88 3.58
N LEU A 145 -1.49 -3.57 2.72
CA LEU A 145 -0.10 -3.96 2.98
C LEU A 145 0.82 -2.75 3.14
N GLU A 146 0.66 -1.70 2.34
CA GLU A 146 1.43 -0.48 2.49
C GLU A 146 1.23 0.20 3.86
N ALA A 147 0.07 -0.01 4.51
CA ALA A 147 -0.13 0.42 5.88
C ALA A 147 0.48 -0.56 6.89
N LEU A 148 0.30 -1.86 6.66
CA LEU A 148 0.77 -2.90 7.58
C LEU A 148 2.28 -2.97 7.67
N ILE A 149 3.01 -2.82 6.56
CA ILE A 149 4.47 -2.98 6.51
C ILE A 149 5.17 -2.09 7.54
N PRO A 150 5.03 -0.75 7.52
CA PRO A 150 5.71 0.11 8.48
C PRO A 150 5.19 -0.05 9.91
N LEU A 151 3.88 -0.27 10.09
CA LEU A 151 3.28 -0.41 11.41
C LEU A 151 3.68 -1.72 12.11
N ALA A 152 3.75 -2.81 11.36
CA ALA A 152 4.10 -4.12 11.90
C ALA A 152 5.52 -4.18 12.47
N LEU A 153 6.44 -3.41 11.92
CA LEU A 153 7.82 -3.32 12.43
C LEU A 153 7.87 -2.75 13.85
N PHE A 154 6.93 -1.87 14.21
CA PHE A 154 6.85 -1.21 15.53
C PHE A 154 5.76 -1.79 16.43
N ALA A 155 5.22 -2.94 16.10
CA ALA A 155 4.23 -3.63 16.93
C ALA A 155 4.85 -4.16 18.23
N LYS A 156 3.99 -4.46 19.23
CA LYS A 156 4.39 -5.09 20.49
C LYS A 156 4.83 -6.53 20.31
N SER A 157 4.19 -7.25 19.39
CA SER A 157 4.50 -8.64 19.04
C SER A 157 4.58 -8.82 17.53
N PRO A 158 5.32 -9.83 17.02
CA PRO A 158 5.40 -10.11 15.60
C PRO A 158 4.01 -10.25 14.96
N VAL A 159 3.87 -9.71 13.77
CA VAL A 159 2.59 -9.73 13.04
C VAL A 159 2.55 -10.92 12.09
N LYS A 160 1.42 -11.64 12.11
CA LYS A 160 1.07 -12.65 11.12
C LYS A 160 -0.33 -12.35 10.60
N ALA A 161 -0.41 -11.67 9.46
CA ALA A 161 -1.66 -11.21 8.88
C ALA A 161 -2.06 -12.06 7.66
N THR A 162 -3.25 -12.65 7.71
CA THR A 162 -3.90 -13.28 6.55
C THR A 162 -4.88 -12.27 5.97
N LEU A 163 -4.62 -11.82 4.73
CA LEU A 163 -5.44 -10.85 4.02
C LEU A 163 -6.16 -11.51 2.85
N LEU A 164 -7.45 -11.24 2.73
CA LEU A 164 -8.32 -11.76 1.68
C LEU A 164 -8.73 -10.61 0.75
N GLY A 165 -8.79 -10.84 -0.56
CA GLY A 165 -9.25 -9.80 -1.50
C GLY A 165 -8.67 -9.93 -2.91
N ILE A 166 -8.41 -8.79 -3.52
CA ILE A 166 -7.78 -8.65 -4.83
C ILE A 166 -6.26 -8.58 -4.64
N THR A 167 -5.50 -9.47 -5.30
CA THR A 167 -4.04 -9.50 -5.18
C THR A 167 -3.35 -8.47 -6.07
N ASN A 168 -3.93 -8.20 -7.23
CA ASN A 168 -3.36 -7.33 -8.25
C ASN A 168 -4.46 -6.45 -8.84
N ASP A 169 -4.29 -5.14 -8.83
CA ASP A 169 -5.13 -4.15 -9.49
C ASP A 169 -4.27 -3.00 -10.05
N ASN A 170 -4.85 -2.11 -10.85
CA ASN A 170 -4.12 -0.98 -11.45
C ASN A 170 -4.10 0.28 -10.57
N HIS A 171 -4.50 0.18 -9.31
CA HIS A 171 -4.59 1.32 -8.39
C HIS A 171 -3.57 1.28 -7.27
N ASP A 172 -3.23 0.08 -6.83
CA ASP A 172 -2.35 -0.16 -5.69
C ASP A 172 -1.18 -1.05 -6.08
N LEU A 173 -0.09 -0.99 -5.32
CA LEU A 173 1.03 -1.93 -5.50
C LEU A 173 0.52 -3.37 -5.42
N SER A 174 0.84 -4.18 -6.40
CA SER A 174 0.45 -5.58 -6.37
C SER A 174 1.19 -6.35 -5.27
N VAL A 175 0.62 -7.47 -4.87
CA VAL A 175 1.31 -8.38 -3.94
C VAL A 175 2.60 -8.95 -4.53
N ASP A 176 2.70 -9.04 -5.85
CA ASP A 176 3.91 -9.48 -6.54
C ASP A 176 5.02 -8.44 -6.44
N LEU A 177 4.73 -7.18 -6.74
CA LEU A 177 5.69 -6.08 -6.62
C LEU A 177 6.14 -5.93 -5.16
N ILE A 178 5.22 -5.98 -4.20
CA ILE A 178 5.56 -5.91 -2.78
C ILE A 178 6.51 -7.06 -2.41
N ARG A 179 6.23 -8.30 -2.86
CA ARG A 179 7.02 -9.48 -2.54
C ARG A 179 8.39 -9.48 -3.20
N THR A 180 8.47 -9.05 -4.47
CA THR A 180 9.69 -9.22 -5.29
C THR A 180 10.58 -7.99 -5.32
N ALA A 181 10.04 -6.80 -5.11
CA ALA A 181 10.76 -5.54 -5.16
C ALA A 181 10.77 -4.81 -3.82
N LEU A 182 9.61 -4.44 -3.27
CA LEU A 182 9.54 -3.59 -2.09
C LEU A 182 10.16 -4.24 -0.85
N LEU A 183 9.72 -5.43 -0.45
CA LEU A 183 10.25 -6.07 0.76
C LEU A 183 11.75 -6.39 0.67
N PRO A 184 12.28 -6.97 -0.43
CA PRO A 184 13.71 -7.17 -0.59
C PRO A 184 14.51 -5.86 -0.60
N GLY A 185 13.98 -4.81 -1.23
CA GLY A 185 14.59 -3.47 -1.23
C GLY A 185 14.69 -2.89 0.18
N LEU A 186 13.61 -2.94 0.96
CA LEU A 186 13.60 -2.48 2.34
C LEU A 186 14.53 -3.29 3.23
N GLN A 187 14.54 -4.62 3.08
CA GLN A 187 15.41 -5.51 3.86
C GLN A 187 16.88 -5.17 3.62
N LYS A 188 17.27 -4.98 2.37
CA LYS A 188 18.65 -4.65 1.99
C LYS A 188 19.05 -3.26 2.45
N THR A 189 18.21 -2.26 2.18
CA THR A 189 18.53 -0.85 2.43
C THR A 189 18.52 -0.51 3.93
N PHE A 190 17.52 -0.96 4.67
CA PHE A 190 17.38 -0.67 6.11
C PHE A 190 17.87 -1.78 7.01
N ASN A 191 18.51 -2.80 6.45
CA ASN A 191 18.99 -3.99 7.18
C ASN A 191 17.89 -4.64 8.04
N LEU A 192 16.70 -4.81 7.43
CA LEU A 192 15.57 -5.45 8.10
C LEU A 192 15.71 -6.98 8.08
N PRO A 193 15.13 -7.69 9.08
CA PRO A 193 15.22 -9.14 9.14
C PRO A 193 14.56 -9.83 7.93
N THR A 194 15.14 -10.93 7.47
CA THR A 194 14.63 -11.75 6.35
C THR A 194 13.30 -12.44 6.66
N SER A 195 12.87 -12.45 7.92
CA SER A 195 11.56 -12.94 8.35
C SER A 195 10.40 -11.99 8.01
N LEU A 196 10.68 -10.79 7.48
CA LEU A 196 9.70 -9.91 6.86
C LEU A 196 9.35 -10.49 5.48
N GLN A 197 8.21 -11.18 5.37
CA GLN A 197 7.87 -11.98 4.18
C GLN A 197 6.39 -11.84 3.80
N LEU A 198 6.13 -12.00 2.50
CA LEU A 198 4.78 -12.10 1.93
C LEU A 198 4.67 -13.37 1.10
N LYS A 199 3.69 -14.21 1.42
CA LYS A 199 3.38 -15.46 0.69
C LYS A 199 1.99 -15.35 0.08
N ILE A 200 1.87 -15.65 -1.20
CA ILE A 200 0.59 -15.75 -1.91
C ILE A 200 0.10 -17.16 -1.73
N GLN A 201 -1.10 -17.32 -1.16
CA GLN A 201 -1.77 -18.62 -0.98
C GLN A 201 -2.79 -18.85 -2.08
N ALA A 202 -3.51 -17.81 -2.47
CA ALA A 202 -4.41 -17.83 -3.62
C ALA A 202 -4.37 -16.46 -4.32
N ARG A 203 -4.53 -16.44 -5.65
CA ARG A 203 -4.62 -15.23 -6.43
C ARG A 203 -6.06 -14.76 -6.56
N GLY A 204 -6.27 -13.46 -6.61
CA GLY A 204 -7.58 -12.86 -6.80
C GLY A 204 -7.51 -11.67 -7.72
N ALA A 205 -8.08 -11.81 -8.92
CA ALA A 205 -8.22 -10.72 -9.88
C ALA A 205 -9.54 -9.96 -9.67
N PRO A 206 -9.60 -8.67 -10.06
CA PRO A 206 -10.86 -7.93 -10.08
C PRO A 206 -11.83 -8.53 -11.11
N PRO A 207 -13.18 -8.35 -10.97
CA PRO A 207 -13.83 -7.61 -9.90
C PRO A 207 -14.16 -8.45 -8.65
N LYS A 208 -14.11 -9.80 -8.70
CA LYS A 208 -14.62 -10.66 -7.61
C LYS A 208 -13.56 -11.08 -6.59
N GLY A 209 -12.28 -10.83 -6.85
CA GLY A 209 -11.19 -11.15 -5.93
C GLY A 209 -11.07 -12.66 -5.64
N GLY A 210 -11.04 -13.01 -4.37
CA GLY A 210 -10.88 -14.39 -3.91
C GLY A 210 -9.42 -14.79 -3.68
N GLY A 211 -8.51 -13.81 -3.66
CA GLY A 211 -7.11 -14.04 -3.31
C GLY A 211 -6.91 -14.12 -1.80
N GLU A 212 -5.85 -14.80 -1.40
CA GLU A 212 -5.41 -14.90 -0.02
C GLU A 212 -3.90 -14.76 0.05
N VAL A 213 -3.41 -13.88 0.93
CA VAL A 213 -1.98 -13.70 1.19
C VAL A 213 -1.68 -13.77 2.67
N LEU A 214 -0.49 -14.29 2.99
CA LEU A 214 0.05 -14.36 4.33
C LEU A 214 1.23 -13.41 4.45
N PHE A 215 1.05 -12.33 5.19
CA PHE A 215 2.10 -11.39 5.54
C PHE A 215 2.66 -11.70 6.94
N THR A 216 3.98 -11.80 7.05
CA THR A 216 4.67 -11.97 8.32
C THR A 216 5.69 -10.87 8.51
N SER A 217 5.69 -10.26 9.69
CA SER A 217 6.65 -9.22 10.04
C SER A 217 7.25 -9.46 11.42
N PRO A 218 8.58 -9.42 11.53
CA PRO A 218 9.25 -9.33 12.82
C PRO A 218 9.05 -7.94 13.42
N ILE A 219 9.38 -7.78 14.68
CA ILE A 219 9.49 -6.47 15.33
C ILE A 219 10.93 -5.98 15.31
N VAL A 220 11.11 -4.68 15.09
CA VAL A 220 12.41 -4.03 15.16
C VAL A 220 12.44 -3.08 16.36
N LYS A 221 13.63 -2.79 16.89
CA LYS A 221 13.80 -1.81 17.98
C LYS A 221 13.81 -0.39 17.42
N GLN A 222 14.53 -0.21 16.32
CA GLN A 222 14.74 1.08 15.66
C GLN A 222 15.16 0.84 14.21
N ILE A 223 14.90 1.78 13.33
CA ILE A 223 15.34 1.76 11.93
C ILE A 223 16.69 2.44 11.84
N LYS A 224 17.64 1.84 11.13
CA LYS A 224 18.96 2.44 10.89
C LYS A 224 18.89 3.55 9.83
N PRO A 225 19.73 4.58 9.93
CA PRO A 225 19.85 5.58 8.88
C PRO A 225 20.48 4.96 7.63
N ILE A 226 20.21 5.56 6.48
CA ILE A 226 20.67 5.05 5.19
C ILE A 226 21.48 6.09 4.42
N LEU A 227 22.41 5.56 3.60
CA LEU A 227 23.14 6.32 2.60
C LEU A 227 23.00 5.61 1.25
N LEU A 228 21.95 5.96 0.50
CA LEU A 228 21.58 5.34 -0.77
C LEU A 228 21.68 6.39 -1.89
N VAL A 229 22.89 6.65 -2.38
CA VAL A 229 23.19 7.74 -3.33
C VAL A 229 23.80 7.26 -4.64
N ASP A 230 24.27 6.02 -4.70
CA ASP A 230 24.84 5.40 -5.88
C ASP A 230 23.87 4.37 -6.45
N GLU A 231 23.33 4.66 -7.63
CA GLU A 231 22.38 3.78 -8.32
C GLU A 231 23.06 2.55 -8.95
N GLY A 232 24.35 2.66 -9.29
CA GLY A 232 25.08 1.63 -9.99
C GLY A 232 24.61 1.41 -11.42
N LYS A 233 25.02 0.28 -12.01
CA LYS A 233 24.56 -0.17 -13.36
C LYS A 233 23.62 -1.35 -13.23
N ILE A 234 22.63 -1.47 -14.11
CA ILE A 234 21.73 -2.61 -14.11
C ILE A 234 22.52 -3.90 -14.34
N LYS A 235 22.36 -4.85 -13.41
CA LYS A 235 23.06 -6.14 -13.42
C LYS A 235 22.20 -7.25 -14.01
N ARG A 236 20.92 -7.27 -13.65
CA ARG A 236 19.98 -8.32 -14.06
C ARG A 236 18.55 -7.84 -14.02
N MET A 237 17.68 -8.48 -14.79
CA MET A 237 16.24 -8.27 -14.74
C MET A 237 15.53 -9.58 -14.40
N ARG A 238 14.51 -9.49 -13.58
CA ARG A 238 13.66 -10.61 -13.15
C ARG A 238 12.22 -10.21 -13.33
N GLY A 239 11.35 -11.20 -13.48
CA GLY A 239 9.94 -10.91 -13.60
C GLY A 239 9.06 -12.08 -13.21
N LEU A 240 7.79 -11.79 -13.04
CA LEU A 240 6.75 -12.76 -12.78
C LEU A 240 5.53 -12.45 -13.63
N ALA A 241 5.25 -13.33 -14.60
CA ALA A 241 4.05 -13.28 -15.42
C ALA A 241 3.01 -14.24 -14.81
N TYR A 242 1.95 -13.69 -14.22
CA TYR A 242 0.88 -14.52 -13.67
C TYR A 242 -0.31 -14.63 -14.60
N SER A 243 -0.99 -15.77 -14.52
CA SER A 243 -2.28 -15.99 -15.19
C SER A 243 -3.23 -16.79 -14.30
N THR A 244 -4.48 -16.32 -14.18
CA THR A 244 -5.53 -16.97 -13.40
C THR A 244 -6.80 -17.10 -14.23
N ARG A 245 -7.39 -18.29 -14.29
CA ARG A 245 -8.61 -18.59 -15.06
C ARG A 245 -8.56 -18.20 -16.54
N VAL A 246 -7.35 -18.10 -17.10
CA VAL A 246 -7.07 -17.90 -18.53
C VAL A 246 -6.05 -18.94 -18.98
N SER A 247 -5.82 -19.05 -20.30
CA SER A 247 -4.83 -19.99 -20.83
C SER A 247 -3.43 -19.71 -20.28
N PRO A 248 -2.65 -20.72 -19.88
CA PRO A 248 -1.24 -20.55 -19.50
C PRO A 248 -0.38 -19.91 -20.59
N GLN A 249 -0.75 -20.08 -21.86
CA GLN A 249 -0.08 -19.46 -23.00
C GLN A 249 -0.13 -17.92 -22.94
N THR A 250 -1.12 -17.34 -22.26
CA THR A 250 -1.21 -15.90 -22.03
C THR A 250 0.03 -15.37 -21.29
N ALA A 251 0.50 -16.08 -20.27
CA ALA A 251 1.72 -15.72 -19.55
C ALA A 251 2.96 -15.81 -20.44
N ASN A 252 3.09 -16.88 -21.26
CA ASN A 252 4.22 -17.04 -22.16
C ASN A 252 4.29 -15.91 -23.20
N ARG A 253 3.15 -15.53 -23.80
CA ARG A 253 3.08 -14.43 -24.77
C ARG A 253 3.52 -13.10 -24.17
N MET A 254 3.17 -12.79 -22.90
CA MET A 254 3.67 -11.62 -22.17
C MET A 254 5.19 -11.69 -21.99
N VAL A 255 5.70 -12.86 -21.57
CA VAL A 255 7.13 -13.08 -21.35
C VAL A 255 7.94 -12.87 -22.63
N ASP A 256 7.49 -13.47 -23.74
CA ASP A 256 8.20 -13.39 -25.03
C ASP A 256 8.26 -11.93 -25.52
N SER A 257 7.15 -11.20 -25.41
CA SER A 257 7.10 -9.80 -25.80
C SER A 257 7.99 -8.91 -24.93
N ALA A 258 7.96 -9.09 -23.59
CA ALA A 258 8.80 -8.31 -22.68
C ALA A 258 10.30 -8.61 -22.89
N ARG A 259 10.67 -9.90 -23.04
CA ARG A 259 12.04 -10.32 -23.33
C ARG A 259 12.55 -9.79 -24.66
N GLY A 260 11.69 -9.74 -25.68
CA GLY A 260 12.02 -9.17 -26.99
C GLY A 260 12.51 -7.74 -26.90
N LEU A 261 12.01 -6.93 -25.95
CA LEU A 261 12.48 -5.58 -25.71
C LEU A 261 13.71 -5.56 -24.77
N LEU A 262 13.62 -6.24 -23.62
CA LEU A 262 14.63 -6.13 -22.55
C LEU A 262 15.98 -6.75 -22.93
N ASN A 263 16.01 -7.80 -23.73
CA ASN A 263 17.24 -8.47 -24.19
C ASN A 263 18.12 -7.58 -25.09
N HIS A 264 17.58 -6.49 -25.64
CA HIS A 264 18.40 -5.51 -26.37
C HIS A 264 19.35 -4.73 -25.44
N TRP A 265 19.00 -4.63 -24.15
CA TRP A 265 19.73 -3.83 -23.17
C TRP A 265 20.63 -4.68 -22.27
N ILE A 266 20.16 -5.86 -21.88
CA ILE A 266 20.88 -6.74 -20.95
C ILE A 266 20.59 -8.21 -21.29
N PRO A 267 21.60 -9.10 -21.28
CA PRO A 267 21.39 -10.53 -21.56
C PRO A 267 20.75 -11.30 -20.40
N ASP A 268 20.96 -10.87 -19.13
CA ASP A 268 20.45 -11.58 -17.96
C ASP A 268 19.01 -11.15 -17.63
N VAL A 269 18.08 -11.57 -18.48
CA VAL A 269 16.63 -11.37 -18.31
C VAL A 269 15.97 -12.72 -18.07
N TYR A 270 15.38 -12.90 -16.88
CA TYR A 270 14.65 -14.11 -16.51
C TYR A 270 13.27 -13.78 -15.95
N ILE A 271 12.22 -14.24 -16.64
CA ILE A 271 10.81 -13.99 -16.27
C ILE A 271 10.14 -15.33 -16.03
N TYR A 272 9.66 -15.53 -14.80
CA TYR A 272 8.93 -16.73 -14.39
C TYR A 272 7.47 -16.62 -14.82
N THR A 273 6.87 -17.77 -15.15
CA THR A 273 5.43 -17.89 -15.37
C THR A 273 4.79 -18.52 -14.13
N ASP A 274 3.66 -17.96 -13.70
CA ASP A 274 2.93 -18.41 -12.52
C ASP A 274 1.46 -18.60 -12.90
N HIS A 275 1.01 -19.85 -12.95
CA HIS A 275 -0.33 -20.21 -13.40
C HIS A 275 -1.12 -20.90 -12.30
N TYR A 276 -2.18 -20.25 -11.84
CA TYR A 276 -3.07 -20.76 -10.81
C TYR A 276 -4.32 -21.41 -11.41
N LYS A 277 -4.70 -22.58 -10.86
CA LYS A 277 -5.89 -23.37 -11.23
C LYS A 277 -6.76 -23.64 -10.01
N GLY A 278 -7.99 -24.05 -10.25
CA GLY A 278 -8.92 -24.46 -9.20
C GLY A 278 -9.23 -23.33 -8.21
N GLU A 279 -9.27 -23.67 -6.93
CA GLU A 279 -9.63 -22.74 -5.85
C GLU A 279 -8.59 -21.64 -5.64
N GLU A 280 -7.31 -21.93 -5.86
CA GLU A 280 -6.22 -20.96 -5.70
C GLU A 280 -6.19 -19.87 -6.79
N SER A 281 -6.98 -20.01 -7.85
CA SER A 281 -7.09 -19.05 -8.96
C SER A 281 -8.10 -17.92 -8.72
N GLY A 282 -8.66 -17.83 -7.51
CA GLY A 282 -9.66 -16.80 -7.18
C GLY A 282 -10.97 -16.95 -7.93
N LYS A 283 -11.72 -15.85 -8.06
CA LYS A 283 -13.09 -15.84 -8.60
C LYS A 283 -13.23 -15.19 -9.98
N SER A 284 -12.20 -14.52 -10.47
CA SER A 284 -12.21 -13.79 -11.75
C SER A 284 -11.00 -14.14 -12.60
N PRO A 285 -11.12 -14.11 -13.94
CA PRO A 285 -9.97 -14.22 -14.81
C PRO A 285 -9.09 -12.99 -14.70
N GLY A 286 -7.78 -13.16 -14.85
CA GLY A 286 -6.82 -12.07 -14.83
C GLY A 286 -5.43 -12.54 -15.23
N PHE A 287 -4.62 -11.63 -15.73
CA PHE A 287 -3.22 -11.85 -16.03
C PHE A 287 -2.44 -10.54 -15.93
N GLY A 288 -1.16 -10.63 -15.68
CA GLY A 288 -0.30 -9.46 -15.54
C GLY A 288 1.16 -9.84 -15.47
N LEU A 289 2.00 -8.82 -15.57
CA LEU A 289 3.45 -8.95 -15.53
C LEU A 289 4.03 -7.93 -14.56
N CYS A 290 4.77 -8.43 -13.59
CA CYS A 290 5.61 -7.64 -12.68
C CYS A 290 7.08 -7.86 -13.08
N LEU A 291 7.79 -6.78 -13.33
CA LEU A 291 9.21 -6.77 -13.68
C LEU A 291 10.02 -6.05 -12.61
N VAL A 292 11.21 -6.56 -12.36
CA VAL A 292 12.14 -6.04 -11.37
C VAL A 292 13.54 -6.03 -11.95
N SER A 293 14.25 -4.93 -11.89
CA SER A 293 15.66 -4.83 -12.20
C SER A 293 16.50 -4.63 -10.95
N GLU A 294 17.67 -5.22 -10.90
CA GLU A 294 18.64 -5.05 -9.81
C GLU A 294 19.94 -4.51 -10.36
N SER A 295 20.46 -3.47 -9.69
CA SER A 295 21.74 -2.86 -10.04
C SER A 295 22.92 -3.55 -9.36
N THR A 296 24.14 -3.18 -9.74
CA THR A 296 25.39 -3.64 -9.14
C THR A 296 25.53 -3.20 -7.68
N THR A 297 24.99 -2.06 -7.30
CA THR A 297 24.93 -1.55 -5.92
C THR A 297 23.76 -2.15 -5.14
N GLY A 298 22.84 -2.81 -5.85
CA GLY A 298 21.66 -3.48 -5.29
C GLY A 298 20.44 -2.60 -5.14
N VAL A 299 20.39 -1.52 -5.88
CA VAL A 299 19.16 -0.76 -6.11
C VAL A 299 18.17 -1.62 -6.89
N ILE A 300 16.91 -1.50 -6.53
CA ILE A 300 15.81 -2.25 -7.16
C ILE A 300 14.87 -1.23 -7.80
N TYR A 301 14.59 -1.43 -9.10
CA TYR A 301 13.51 -0.75 -9.80
C TYR A 301 12.45 -1.77 -10.19
N SER A 302 11.20 -1.37 -10.16
CA SER A 302 10.08 -2.25 -10.47
C SER A 302 9.04 -1.54 -11.34
N ALA A 303 8.39 -2.34 -12.17
CA ALA A 303 7.24 -1.91 -12.95
C ALA A 303 6.27 -3.07 -13.11
N GLU A 304 5.00 -2.76 -13.19
CA GLU A 304 3.96 -3.76 -13.37
C GLU A 304 2.81 -3.24 -14.23
N GLU A 305 2.20 -4.15 -14.94
CA GLU A 305 0.98 -3.90 -15.71
C GLU A 305 0.09 -5.13 -15.65
N MET A 306 -1.21 -4.92 -15.62
CA MET A 306 -2.19 -6.01 -15.54
C MET A 306 -3.44 -5.73 -16.35
N ALA A 307 -4.04 -6.81 -16.84
CA ALA A 307 -5.31 -6.75 -17.53
C ALA A 307 -6.46 -6.77 -16.53
N ILE A 308 -7.37 -5.81 -16.64
CA ILE A 308 -8.59 -5.75 -15.86
C ILE A 308 -9.70 -6.46 -16.65
N GLY A 309 -10.43 -7.35 -16.00
CA GLY A 309 -11.34 -8.37 -16.51
C GLY A 309 -12.31 -8.08 -17.67
N ASN A 310 -12.51 -6.82 -18.08
CA ASN A 310 -13.40 -6.44 -19.18
C ASN A 310 -12.69 -5.73 -20.35
N GLN A 311 -11.40 -5.52 -20.26
CA GLN A 311 -10.62 -4.90 -21.35
C GLN A 311 -9.99 -6.00 -22.20
N ALA A 312 -10.25 -5.97 -23.51
CA ALA A 312 -9.57 -6.82 -24.48
C ALA A 312 -8.13 -6.34 -24.68
N VAL A 313 -7.26 -6.65 -23.72
CA VAL A 313 -5.83 -6.34 -23.79
C VAL A 313 -5.09 -7.55 -24.36
N LEU A 314 -4.28 -7.32 -25.40
CA LEU A 314 -3.41 -8.37 -25.94
C LEU A 314 -2.27 -8.62 -24.95
N PRO A 315 -1.98 -9.90 -24.61
CA PRO A 315 -0.87 -10.24 -23.71
C PRO A 315 0.48 -9.68 -24.16
N GLU A 316 0.74 -9.64 -25.46
CA GLU A 316 1.96 -9.06 -26.01
C GLU A 316 2.07 -7.56 -25.78
N ALA A 317 0.96 -6.83 -25.95
CA ALA A 317 0.91 -5.40 -25.70
C ALA A 317 1.16 -5.10 -24.20
N LEU A 318 0.59 -5.92 -23.32
CA LEU A 318 0.81 -5.80 -21.88
C LEU A 318 2.26 -6.09 -21.52
N GLY A 319 2.83 -7.17 -22.04
CA GLY A 319 4.23 -7.54 -21.81
C GLY A 319 5.20 -6.44 -22.25
N ARG A 320 4.97 -5.87 -23.44
CA ARG A 320 5.75 -4.75 -23.98
C ARG A 320 5.63 -3.51 -23.10
N LYS A 321 4.40 -3.14 -22.71
CA LYS A 321 4.14 -1.98 -21.87
C LYS A 321 4.81 -2.10 -20.49
N SER A 322 4.77 -3.28 -19.87
CA SER A 322 5.48 -3.52 -18.60
C SER A 322 7.00 -3.32 -18.75
N ALA A 323 7.57 -3.77 -19.85
CA ALA A 323 9.00 -3.59 -20.14
C ALA A 323 9.33 -2.11 -20.40
N GLU A 324 8.50 -1.38 -21.14
CA GLU A 324 8.64 0.07 -21.38
C GLU A 324 8.58 0.86 -20.08
N LEU A 325 7.63 0.56 -19.18
CA LEU A 325 7.54 1.17 -17.86
C LEU A 325 8.78 0.92 -16.99
N LEU A 326 9.33 -0.32 -17.02
CA LEU A 326 10.57 -0.61 -16.31
C LEU A 326 11.75 0.20 -16.87
N CYS A 327 11.86 0.32 -18.18
CA CYS A 327 12.88 1.14 -18.82
C CYS A 327 12.71 2.62 -18.48
N GLU A 328 11.47 3.12 -18.38
CA GLU A 328 11.18 4.50 -17.94
C GLU A 328 11.64 4.73 -16.50
N GLU A 329 11.33 3.81 -15.56
CA GLU A 329 11.79 3.92 -14.17
C GLU A 329 13.33 3.91 -14.08
N ILE A 330 14.01 3.05 -14.85
CA ILE A 330 15.47 3.04 -14.91
C ILE A 330 16.01 4.37 -15.49
N SER A 331 15.38 4.90 -16.52
CA SER A 331 15.80 6.16 -17.15
C SER A 331 15.59 7.40 -16.28
N ASN A 332 14.59 7.36 -15.39
CA ASN A 332 14.36 8.40 -14.38
C ASN A 332 15.50 8.48 -13.35
N GLY A 333 16.31 7.43 -13.23
CA GLY A 333 17.47 7.37 -12.34
C GLY A 333 17.11 7.36 -10.86
N GLY A 334 18.12 7.53 -10.02
CA GLY A 334 17.97 7.49 -8.56
C GLY A 334 18.08 6.08 -8.00
N CYS A 335 17.82 5.93 -6.72
CA CYS A 335 18.02 4.67 -6.00
C CYS A 335 16.72 4.06 -5.47
N VAL A 336 15.59 4.58 -5.89
CA VAL A 336 14.25 4.09 -5.53
C VAL A 336 13.28 4.43 -6.65
N ASP A 337 12.46 3.45 -7.04
CA ASP A 337 11.41 3.64 -8.03
C ASP A 337 10.29 4.57 -7.51
N THR A 338 9.54 5.16 -8.43
CA THR A 338 8.48 6.14 -8.12
C THR A 338 7.40 5.54 -7.22
N SER A 339 7.11 4.26 -7.36
CA SER A 339 6.06 3.54 -6.63
C SER A 339 6.41 3.34 -5.15
N CYS A 340 7.70 3.13 -4.84
CA CYS A 340 8.18 2.80 -3.50
C CYS A 340 8.67 4.01 -2.69
N GLN A 341 8.81 5.21 -3.30
CA GLN A 341 9.36 6.41 -2.65
C GLN A 341 8.75 6.69 -1.27
N SER A 342 7.43 6.62 -1.14
CA SER A 342 6.73 7.02 0.07
C SER A 342 7.15 6.22 1.30
N ILE A 343 7.30 4.90 1.17
CA ILE A 343 7.70 4.04 2.29
C ILE A 343 9.17 4.24 2.67
N TYR A 344 10.04 4.47 1.69
CA TYR A 344 11.45 4.80 1.96
C TYR A 344 11.56 6.12 2.72
N PHE A 345 10.85 7.17 2.31
CA PHE A 345 10.85 8.45 3.00
C PHE A 345 10.28 8.37 4.41
N LEU A 346 9.24 7.56 4.63
CA LEU A 346 8.71 7.28 5.96
C LEU A 346 9.78 6.65 6.87
N LEU A 347 10.43 5.57 6.41
CA LEU A 347 11.43 4.86 7.20
C LEU A 347 12.66 5.74 7.48
N MET A 348 13.09 6.59 6.53
CA MET A 348 14.12 7.60 6.77
C MET A 348 13.71 8.62 7.85
N ALA A 349 12.45 9.09 7.80
CA ALA A 349 11.96 10.07 8.75
C ALA A 349 11.88 9.54 10.18
N ILE A 350 11.58 8.26 10.36
CA ILE A 350 11.47 7.63 11.69
C ILE A 350 12.74 6.90 12.14
N SER A 351 13.80 6.89 11.32
CA SER A 351 15.09 6.26 11.64
C SER A 351 15.77 6.90 12.85
N GLU A 352 16.90 6.33 13.27
CA GLU A 352 17.75 6.89 14.33
C GLU A 352 18.03 8.37 14.08
N GLU A 353 18.30 9.13 15.15
CA GLU A 353 18.69 10.56 15.12
C GLU A 353 20.04 10.75 14.44
N SER A 354 20.10 10.39 13.18
CA SER A 354 21.26 10.49 12.31
C SER A 354 20.84 10.87 10.90
N VAL A 355 21.80 11.32 10.09
CA VAL A 355 21.52 11.80 8.74
C VAL A 355 21.33 10.63 7.80
N SER A 356 20.14 10.53 7.23
CA SER A 356 19.84 9.67 6.08
C SER A 356 19.93 10.46 4.77
N LYS A 357 20.41 9.81 3.71
CA LYS A 357 20.47 10.39 2.36
C LYS A 357 20.00 9.37 1.33
N ILE A 358 19.17 9.83 0.40
CA ILE A 358 18.71 9.02 -0.73
C ILE A 358 18.74 9.87 -2.00
N ARG A 359 19.21 9.27 -3.11
CA ARG A 359 19.03 9.81 -4.45
C ARG A 359 17.74 9.28 -5.02
N ALA A 360 16.87 10.14 -5.51
CA ALA A 360 15.64 9.77 -6.17
C ALA A 360 15.60 10.40 -7.57
N GLY A 361 14.92 9.75 -8.49
CA GLY A 361 14.59 10.32 -9.76
C GLY A 361 13.46 11.34 -9.62
N LYS A 362 12.51 11.29 -10.52
CA LYS A 362 11.34 12.17 -10.49
C LYS A 362 10.47 11.91 -9.27
N LEU A 363 10.15 12.96 -8.50
CA LEU A 363 9.21 12.86 -7.38
C LEU A 363 7.76 12.95 -7.88
N SER A 364 6.93 12.03 -7.46
CA SER A 364 5.49 12.13 -7.68
C SER A 364 4.87 13.22 -6.82
N THR A 365 3.75 13.80 -7.27
CA THR A 365 2.97 14.77 -6.46
C THR A 365 2.52 14.15 -5.13
N TYR A 366 2.25 12.85 -5.13
CA TYR A 366 1.94 12.07 -3.93
C TYR A 366 3.10 12.06 -2.94
N SER A 367 4.32 11.78 -3.41
CA SER A 367 5.54 11.78 -2.58
C SER A 367 5.83 13.17 -2.02
N ILE A 368 5.70 14.22 -2.84
CA ILE A 368 5.91 15.61 -2.40
C ILE A 368 4.94 15.99 -1.27
N GLN A 369 3.67 15.64 -1.41
CA GLN A 369 2.68 15.92 -0.38
C GLN A 369 2.95 15.10 0.89
N PHE A 370 3.40 13.87 0.74
CA PHE A 370 3.75 13.02 1.86
C PHE A 370 4.93 13.56 2.68
N LEU A 371 5.95 14.14 2.04
CA LEU A 371 7.05 14.82 2.74
C LEU A 371 6.55 15.95 3.67
N ARG A 372 5.48 16.66 3.29
CA ARG A 372 4.84 17.67 4.15
C ARG A 372 4.20 17.03 5.38
N HIS A 373 3.51 15.89 5.21
CA HIS A 373 2.93 15.16 6.33
C HIS A 373 3.99 14.63 7.29
N LEU A 374 5.14 14.17 6.78
CA LEU A 374 6.27 13.76 7.63
C LEU A 374 6.76 14.92 8.52
N LYS A 375 6.77 16.15 8.00
CA LYS A 375 7.08 17.34 8.80
C LYS A 375 6.01 17.60 9.88
N ASP A 376 4.72 17.49 9.54
CA ASP A 376 3.62 17.75 10.48
C ASP A 376 3.60 16.75 11.65
N PHE A 377 3.83 15.48 11.36
CA PHE A 377 3.76 14.42 12.36
C PHE A 377 5.07 14.22 13.13
N PHE A 378 6.22 14.24 12.48
CA PHE A 378 7.53 13.91 13.07
C PHE A 378 8.45 15.11 13.24
N ALA A 379 8.07 16.31 12.76
CA ALA A 379 8.92 17.50 12.69
C ALA A 379 10.20 17.30 11.84
N VAL A 380 10.24 16.28 10.99
CA VAL A 380 11.36 15.97 10.10
C VAL A 380 11.22 16.78 8.82
N THR A 381 12.26 17.52 8.48
CA THR A 381 12.34 18.29 7.25
C THR A 381 13.38 17.67 6.31
N PHE A 382 12.95 17.39 5.10
CA PHE A 382 13.84 16.90 4.05
C PHE A 382 14.50 18.10 3.34
N LYS A 383 15.83 18.11 3.29
CA LYS A 383 16.59 18.99 2.42
C LYS A 383 16.65 18.37 1.04
N VAL A 384 16.22 19.11 0.05
CA VAL A 384 16.16 18.69 -1.36
C VAL A 384 17.21 19.46 -2.14
N LYS A 385 18.11 18.74 -2.79
CA LYS A 385 19.13 19.30 -3.69
C LYS A 385 18.98 18.66 -5.06
N ALA A 386 18.64 19.44 -6.06
CA ALA A 386 18.62 18.98 -7.46
C ALA A 386 20.05 18.75 -7.95
N ASP A 387 20.22 17.68 -8.68
CA ASP A 387 21.42 17.34 -9.43
C ASP A 387 21.09 17.46 -10.92
N THR A 388 21.53 18.55 -11.53
CA THR A 388 21.20 18.89 -12.93
C THR A 388 21.90 17.94 -13.92
N ASP A 389 23.05 17.39 -13.54
CA ASP A 389 23.87 16.57 -14.43
C ASP A 389 23.24 15.18 -14.62
N SER A 390 22.68 14.63 -13.54
CA SER A 390 22.01 13.32 -13.56
C SER A 390 20.48 13.42 -13.66
N ASN A 391 19.90 14.63 -13.70
CA ASN A 391 18.45 14.88 -13.64
C ASN A 391 17.77 14.18 -12.47
N THR A 392 18.47 14.03 -11.34
CA THR A 392 18.00 13.39 -10.12
C THR A 392 17.95 14.38 -8.96
N ILE A 393 17.42 13.93 -7.85
CA ILE A 393 17.25 14.74 -6.64
C ILE A 393 17.89 14.01 -5.46
N LEU A 394 18.76 14.70 -4.75
CA LEU A 394 19.29 14.21 -3.47
C LEU A 394 18.43 14.74 -2.33
N LEU A 395 17.80 13.81 -1.62
CA LEU A 395 17.06 14.10 -0.40
C LEU A 395 17.88 13.69 0.82
N SER A 396 17.88 14.54 1.84
CA SER A 396 18.53 14.25 3.13
C SER A 396 17.64 14.70 4.29
N CYS A 397 17.60 13.92 5.34
CA CYS A 397 16.90 14.28 6.57
C CYS A 397 17.64 13.76 7.80
N LEU A 398 17.34 14.37 8.94
CA LEU A 398 17.68 13.84 10.26
C LEU A 398 16.49 13.03 10.75
N GLY A 399 16.71 11.75 11.09
CA GLY A 399 15.65 10.89 11.60
C GLY A 399 15.07 11.36 12.94
N ALA A 400 13.80 11.05 13.20
CA ALA A 400 13.11 11.40 14.44
C ALA A 400 13.46 10.47 15.63
N GLY A 401 14.26 9.43 15.40
CA GLY A 401 14.71 8.53 16.46
C GLY A 401 13.60 7.65 17.07
N LEU A 402 12.60 7.25 16.27
CA LEU A 402 11.49 6.44 16.77
C LEU A 402 11.99 5.07 17.29
N LYS A 403 11.64 4.77 18.55
CA LYS A 403 12.03 3.52 19.22
C LYS A 403 10.82 2.67 19.57
N ASN A 404 10.89 1.38 19.30
CA ASN A 404 9.90 0.42 19.76
C ASN A 404 10.26 -0.03 21.19
N PHE A 405 9.63 0.59 22.19
CA PHE A 405 9.85 0.27 23.60
C PHE A 405 9.36 -1.12 24.01
N SER A 406 8.53 -1.76 23.18
CA SER A 406 8.04 -3.12 23.44
C SER A 406 9.08 -4.20 23.17
N LYS A 407 10.09 -3.93 22.35
CA LYS A 407 11.21 -4.84 22.08
C LYS A 407 12.30 -4.64 23.11
N LYS A 408 12.47 -5.62 24.01
CA LYS A 408 13.60 -5.66 24.94
C LYS A 408 14.93 -5.73 24.16
N SER A 409 15.96 -5.07 24.66
CA SER A 409 17.32 -5.28 24.15
C SER A 409 17.74 -6.71 24.52
N THR A 410 18.01 -7.53 23.54
CA THR A 410 18.77 -8.78 23.70
C THR A 410 20.24 -8.43 23.67
#